data_d9e899a728d38ce2242cc644bfedb736
#
_entry.id   d9e899a728d38ce2242cc644bfedb736
#
_cell.length_a   1.000
_cell.length_b   1.000
_cell.length_c   1.000
_cell.angle_alpha   90.00
_cell.angle_beta   90.00
_cell.angle_gamma   90.00
#
_symmetry.space_group_name_H-M   'P 1'
#
loop_
_entity.id
_entity.type
_entity.pdbx_description
1 polymer ?
#
loop_
_entity_poly.entity_id
_entity_poly.type
_entity_poly.pdbx_seq_one_letter_code
_entity_poly.pdbx_strand_id
1 'polypeptide(L)'
;MTRYIGNAFSLGMVPRHLLAFVRLSACDRPDVVDLVSCVGHADTAAVLGVPMARISVTLQPGDVLYVAQLRGGRLPEGCVTLPEGFGFDWIRVEIEPSVR
;
A
#
# COMPACT_ATOMS: atom_id res chain seq x y z
N MET A 1 -14.89 6.81 3.19
CA MET A 1 -13.44 6.96 2.92
C MET A 1 -12.68 5.91 3.70
N THR A 2 -11.81 5.16 3.04
CA THR A 2 -11.00 4.13 3.67
C THR A 2 -9.53 4.37 3.36
N ARG A 3 -8.66 4.11 4.35
CA ARG A 3 -7.22 4.18 4.21
C ARG A 3 -6.65 2.77 4.27
N TYR A 4 -5.87 2.43 3.25
CA TYR A 4 -5.27 1.09 3.09
C TYR A 4 -3.76 1.16 3.17
N ILE A 5 -3.14 0.06 3.58
CA ILE A 5 -1.70 -0.16 3.44
C ILE A 5 -1.47 -1.46 2.69
N GLY A 6 -0.63 -1.41 1.67
CA GLY A 6 -0.32 -2.56 0.83
C GLY A 6 1.13 -2.58 0.40
N ASN A 7 1.50 -3.65 -0.29
CA ASN A 7 2.85 -3.83 -0.82
C ASN A 7 2.92 -3.72 -2.34
N ALA A 8 1.80 -3.45 -2.99
CA ALA A 8 1.71 -3.25 -4.43
C ALA A 8 0.46 -2.46 -4.80
N PHE A 9 0.52 -1.82 -5.96
CA PHE A 9 -0.64 -1.19 -6.58
C PHE A 9 -0.77 -1.72 -8.00
N SER A 10 -2.01 -2.00 -8.43
CA SER A 10 -2.30 -2.34 -9.80
C SER A 10 -3.55 -1.59 -10.27
N LEU A 11 -3.63 -1.35 -11.57
CA LEU A 11 -4.79 -0.65 -12.16
C LEU A 11 -6.09 -1.42 -11.98
N GLY A 12 -6.03 -2.74 -11.77
CA GLY A 12 -7.21 -3.55 -11.45
C GLY A 12 -7.87 -3.20 -10.12
N MET A 13 -7.19 -2.45 -9.27
CA MET A 13 -7.74 -1.95 -8.00
C MET A 13 -8.62 -0.71 -8.18
N VAL A 14 -8.70 -0.19 -9.40
CA VAL A 14 -9.41 1.06 -9.69
C VAL A 14 -10.51 0.79 -10.70
N PRO A 15 -11.76 1.22 -10.44
CA PRO A 15 -12.82 1.13 -11.44
C PRO A 15 -12.39 1.81 -12.74
N ARG A 16 -12.74 1.18 -13.88
CA ARG A 16 -12.27 1.63 -15.18
C ARG A 16 -12.59 3.11 -15.45
N HIS A 17 -13.77 3.55 -15.07
CA HIS A 17 -14.19 4.95 -15.29
C HIS A 17 -13.44 5.97 -14.41
N LEU A 18 -12.67 5.51 -13.41
CA LEU A 18 -11.91 6.37 -12.51
C LEU A 18 -10.40 6.38 -12.81
N LEU A 19 -9.94 5.61 -13.80
CA LEU A 19 -8.50 5.47 -14.07
C LEU A 19 -7.82 6.81 -14.36
N ALA A 20 -8.49 7.72 -15.05
CA ALA A 20 -7.92 9.03 -15.37
C ALA A 20 -7.75 9.93 -14.15
N PHE A 21 -8.35 9.58 -13.01
CA PHE A 21 -8.35 10.39 -11.80
C PHE A 21 -7.43 9.85 -10.72
N VAL A 22 -6.64 8.84 -11.04
CA VAL A 22 -5.64 8.28 -10.12
C VAL A 22 -4.49 9.27 -9.95
N ARG A 23 -4.09 9.50 -8.70
CA ARG A 23 -2.93 10.33 -8.36
C ARG A 23 -1.94 9.50 -7.56
N LEU A 24 -0.69 9.55 -7.99
CA LEU A 24 0.42 8.89 -7.32
C LEU A 24 1.39 9.96 -6.83
N SER A 25 1.79 9.86 -5.58
CA SER A 25 2.79 10.78 -5.03
C SER A 25 3.69 10.06 -4.04
N ALA A 26 4.97 10.45 -4.01
CA ALA A 26 5.87 10.00 -2.97
C ALA A 26 5.41 10.58 -1.63
N CYS A 27 5.57 9.80 -0.56
CA CYS A 27 5.18 10.25 0.76
C CYS A 27 6.10 9.62 1.82
N ASP A 28 5.97 10.09 3.06
CA ASP A 28 6.63 9.47 4.20
C ASP A 28 5.83 8.25 4.66
N ARG A 29 6.48 7.41 5.46
CA ARG A 29 5.81 6.27 6.07
C ARG A 29 4.57 6.75 6.84
N PRO A 30 3.39 6.22 6.54
CA PRO A 30 2.19 6.61 7.27
C PRO A 30 2.17 5.99 8.68
N ASP A 31 1.40 6.60 9.57
CA ASP A 31 1.01 5.94 10.80
C ASP A 31 0.08 4.78 10.42
N VAL A 32 0.40 3.58 10.90
CA VAL A 32 -0.36 2.37 10.53
C VAL A 32 -1.66 2.19 11.34
N VAL A 33 -1.92 3.09 12.29
CA VAL A 33 -3.16 3.05 13.07
C VAL A 33 -4.36 3.28 12.15
N ASP A 34 -5.36 2.43 12.29
CA ASP A 34 -6.62 2.48 11.53
C ASP A 34 -6.49 2.25 10.02
N LEU A 35 -5.34 1.79 9.55
CA LEU A 35 -5.20 1.39 8.16
C LEU A 35 -5.70 -0.04 7.95
N VAL A 36 -6.47 -0.23 6.89
CA VAL A 36 -6.89 -1.58 6.48
C VAL A 36 -5.72 -2.22 5.71
N SER A 37 -5.22 -3.34 6.20
CA SER A 37 -4.12 -4.03 5.53
C SER A 37 -4.61 -4.80 4.31
N CYS A 38 -3.90 -4.61 3.21
CA CYS A 38 -3.98 -5.46 2.02
C CYS A 38 -2.59 -5.96 1.62
N VAL A 39 -1.67 -6.06 2.59
CA VAL A 39 -0.33 -6.58 2.37
C VAL A 39 -0.43 -8.10 2.22
N GLY A 40 -0.20 -8.58 1.01
CA GLY A 40 -0.38 -9.99 0.66
C GLY A 40 0.85 -10.89 0.90
N HIS A 41 1.90 -10.37 1.54
CA HIS A 41 3.15 -11.09 1.78
C HIS A 41 3.47 -11.09 3.27
N ALA A 42 3.64 -12.29 3.85
CA ALA A 42 3.78 -12.45 5.28
C ALA A 42 4.99 -11.70 5.87
N ASP A 43 6.15 -11.78 5.22
CA ASP A 43 7.36 -11.14 5.73
C ASP A 43 7.26 -9.61 5.67
N THR A 44 6.68 -9.09 4.59
CA THR A 44 6.44 -7.66 4.47
C THR A 44 5.45 -7.18 5.54
N ALA A 45 4.38 -7.91 5.76
CA ALA A 45 3.40 -7.58 6.79
C ALA A 45 4.04 -7.55 8.19
N ALA A 46 4.88 -8.54 8.49
CA ALA A 46 5.57 -8.60 9.77
C ALA A 46 6.50 -7.40 9.97
N VAL A 47 7.28 -7.05 8.96
CA VAL A 47 8.20 -5.90 9.02
C VAL A 47 7.44 -4.58 9.17
N LEU A 48 6.30 -4.45 8.50
CA LEU A 48 5.47 -3.25 8.59
C LEU A 48 4.64 -3.16 9.87
N GLY A 49 4.50 -4.29 10.59
CA GLY A 49 3.69 -4.32 11.80
C GLY A 49 2.19 -4.33 11.53
N VAL A 50 1.76 -4.90 10.40
CA VAL A 50 0.35 -5.00 10.04
C VAL A 50 -0.01 -6.47 9.76
N PRO A 51 -1.30 -6.84 9.84
CA PRO A 51 -1.71 -8.20 9.48
C PRO A 51 -1.47 -8.49 8.00
N MET A 52 -1.10 -9.73 7.68
CA MET A 52 -1.15 -10.17 6.29
C MET A 52 -2.60 -10.34 5.87
N ALA A 53 -2.98 -9.79 4.73
CA ALA A 53 -4.34 -9.88 4.23
C ALA A 53 -4.35 -9.92 2.71
N ARG A 54 -4.72 -11.07 2.15
CA ARG A 54 -4.86 -11.24 0.69
C ARG A 54 -6.29 -10.94 0.28
N ILE A 55 -6.64 -9.67 0.35
CA ILE A 55 -7.97 -9.19 0.00
C ILE A 55 -7.94 -8.45 -1.33
N SER A 56 -9.07 -8.49 -2.03
CA SER A 56 -9.26 -7.66 -3.21
C SER A 56 -9.73 -6.27 -2.77
N VAL A 57 -9.05 -5.25 -3.25
CA VAL A 57 -9.38 -3.86 -2.92
C VAL A 57 -9.85 -3.15 -4.19
N THR A 58 -10.97 -2.45 -4.08
CA THR A 58 -11.45 -1.53 -5.12
C THR A 58 -11.47 -0.13 -4.53
N LEU A 59 -10.60 0.73 -5.07
CA LEU A 59 -10.48 2.09 -4.58
C LEU A 59 -11.63 2.96 -5.12
N GLN A 60 -12.17 3.79 -4.26
CA GLN A 60 -13.23 4.74 -4.59
C GLN A 60 -12.72 6.17 -4.37
N PRO A 61 -13.38 7.18 -4.92
CA PRO A 61 -13.01 8.57 -4.64
C PRO A 61 -12.99 8.83 -3.13
N GLY A 62 -11.89 9.42 -2.66
CA GLY A 62 -11.66 9.67 -1.25
C GLY A 62 -10.86 8.57 -0.54
N ASP A 63 -10.75 7.38 -1.11
CA ASP A 63 -9.91 6.33 -0.54
C ASP A 63 -8.42 6.63 -0.80
N VAL A 64 -7.57 6.16 0.11
CA VAL A 64 -6.12 6.30 -0.01
C VAL A 64 -5.48 4.93 0.20
N LEU A 65 -4.55 4.59 -0.68
CA LEU A 65 -3.70 3.40 -0.53
C LEU A 65 -2.25 3.86 -0.33
N TYR A 66 -1.65 3.45 0.78
CA TYR A 66 -0.22 3.65 1.00
C TYR A 66 0.50 2.38 0.57
N VAL A 67 1.42 2.51 -0.37
CA VAL A 67 2.17 1.37 -0.92
C VAL A 67 3.58 1.41 -0.39
N ALA A 68 3.98 0.32 0.29
CA ALA A 68 5.35 0.12 0.73
C ALA A 68 6.10 -0.67 -0.34
N GLN A 69 6.92 0.00 -1.13
CA GLN A 69 7.74 -0.63 -2.15
C GLN A 69 9.10 -0.99 -1.56
N LEU A 70 9.38 -2.28 -1.46
CA LEU A 70 10.63 -2.77 -0.88
C LEU A 70 11.82 -2.48 -1.78
N ARG A 71 12.88 -1.91 -1.20
CA ARG A 71 14.20 -1.76 -1.82
C ARG A 71 15.20 -2.67 -1.13
N GLY A 72 16.17 -3.18 -1.86
CA GLY A 72 17.25 -3.99 -1.31
C GLY A 72 17.16 -5.45 -1.68
N GLY A 73 16.10 -5.84 -2.38
CA GLY A 73 15.90 -7.20 -2.84
C GLY A 73 14.82 -7.93 -2.06
N ARG A 74 14.92 -9.25 -2.03
CA ARG A 74 13.93 -10.09 -1.39
C ARG A 74 14.18 -10.18 0.11
N LEU A 75 13.15 -10.01 0.92
CA LEU A 75 13.26 -10.18 2.37
C LEU A 75 13.64 -11.61 2.72
N PRO A 76 14.57 -11.81 3.68
CA PRO A 76 14.83 -13.14 4.23
C PRO A 76 13.56 -13.73 4.85
N GLU A 77 13.39 -15.04 4.69
CA GLU A 77 12.24 -15.73 5.27
C GLU A 77 12.23 -15.58 6.79
N GLY A 78 11.06 -15.28 7.34
CA GLY A 78 10.86 -15.17 8.78
C GLY A 78 11.38 -13.89 9.43
N CYS A 79 11.88 -12.92 8.66
CA CYS A 79 12.33 -11.66 9.24
C CYS A 79 11.14 -10.86 9.79
N VAL A 80 11.38 -10.17 10.89
CA VAL A 80 10.37 -9.31 11.54
C VAL A 80 10.81 -7.85 11.61
N THR A 81 12.05 -7.59 11.23
CA THR A 81 12.61 -6.24 11.15
C THR A 81 13.28 -6.08 9.81
N LEU A 82 13.38 -4.84 9.34
CA LEU A 82 14.01 -4.55 8.06
C LEU A 82 15.53 -4.75 8.17
N PRO A 83 16.12 -5.66 7.37
CA PRO A 83 17.56 -5.87 7.40
C PRO A 83 18.33 -4.65 6.93
N GLU A 84 19.61 -4.57 7.32
CA GLU A 84 20.51 -3.52 6.85
C GLU A 84 20.61 -3.55 5.32
N GLY A 85 20.60 -2.39 4.69
CA GLY A 85 20.63 -2.26 3.24
C GLY A 85 19.26 -2.32 2.59
N PHE A 86 18.21 -2.67 3.34
CA PHE A 86 16.85 -2.68 2.86
C PHE A 86 16.13 -1.39 3.24
N GLY A 87 15.13 -1.03 2.48
CA GLY A 87 14.29 0.11 2.78
C GLY A 87 12.97 0.02 2.06
N PHE A 88 12.07 0.94 2.37
CA PHE A 88 10.81 1.08 1.65
C PHE A 88 10.75 2.45 1.01
N ASP A 89 10.28 2.48 -0.24
CA ASP A 89 9.82 3.70 -0.88
C ASP A 89 8.30 3.74 -0.72
N TRP A 90 7.80 4.82 -0.16
CA TRP A 90 6.38 4.96 0.11
C TRP A 90 5.71 5.78 -0.98
N ILE A 91 4.60 5.25 -1.49
CA ILE A 91 3.80 5.91 -2.50
C ILE A 91 2.38 6.01 -1.98
N ARG A 92 1.81 7.20 -2.08
CA ARG A 92 0.41 7.45 -1.78
C ARG A 92 -0.37 7.40 -3.08
N VAL A 93 -1.37 6.52 -3.12
CA VAL A 93 -2.28 6.37 -4.25
C VAL A 93 -3.66 6.84 -3.82
N GLU A 94 -4.26 7.73 -4.57
CA GLU A 94 -5.61 8.19 -4.28
C GLU A 94 -6.39 8.43 -5.57
N ILE A 95 -7.72 8.34 -5.44
CA ILE A 95 -8.64 8.76 -6.50
C ILE A 95 -9.10 10.16 -6.12
N GLU A 96 -9.02 11.10 -7.05
CA GLU A 96 -9.41 12.47 -6.81
C GLU A 96 -10.85 12.52 -6.26
N PRO A 97 -11.06 13.06 -5.03
CA PRO A 97 -12.38 12.96 -4.39
C PRO A 97 -13.46 13.85 -5.01
N SER A 98 -13.07 14.78 -5.85
CA SER A 98 -14.02 15.68 -6.55
C SER A 98 -14.59 15.06 -7.82
N VAL A 99 -14.27 13.81 -8.14
CA VAL A 99 -14.78 13.10 -9.33
C VAL A 99 -16.28 12.92 -9.23
N ARG A 100 -16.96 13.24 -10.32
CA ARG A 100 -18.40 13.10 -10.45
C ARG A 100 -18.74 12.01 -11.47
#